data_00036530fcf1f42ff07dedbed3326adc
#
_entry.id   00036530fcf1f42ff07dedbed3326adc
#
_cell.length_a   1.000
_cell.length_b   1.000
_cell.length_c   1.000
_cell.angle_alpha   90.00
_cell.angle_beta   90.00
_cell.angle_gamma   90.00
#
_symmetry.space_group_name_H-M   'P 1'
#
loop_
_entity.id
_entity.type
_entity.pdbx_description
1 polymer ?
#
loop_
_entity_poly.entity_id
_entity_poly.type
_entity_poly.pdbx_seq_one_letter_code
_entity_poly.pdbx_strand_id
1 'polypeptide(L)'
;MDVNTDQIKMTATSSTQLTSSKGSKSGSPNVPMFQQIQDAKTESENNAKYAAKAAKIVGSSRVILYLMPSMLALPLAMLINGAVRLDECPVEPYIPIYMVVAGSFSVLKLIIEYTLRMKRYCEKRGPLDEATTVEKVVDAINSLIGLFTFAFFIAGNVWVFRVYTPNFDDPTAANYCQHTIYWFAFASIVAVYGLAALGIFLCCCCCCCAAAYAAGKAAGNSQDKS
;
A
#
# COMPACT_ATOMS: atom_id res chain seq x y z
N MET A 1 -73.67 -2.88 35.94
CA MET A 1 -73.60 -1.40 36.05
C MET A 1 -72.23 -1.06 35.51
N ASP A 2 -72.34 -0.82 34.31
CA ASP A 2 -71.93 0.25 33.40
C ASP A 2 -70.41 0.18 33.09
N VAL A 3 -70.05 -0.38 31.96
CA VAL A 3 -70.00 0.19 30.61
C VAL A 3 -69.39 1.60 30.62
N ASN A 4 -68.19 1.74 30.12
CA ASN A 4 -67.97 2.65 29.00
C ASN A 4 -66.74 2.30 28.16
N THR A 5 -67.05 1.95 26.97
CA THR A 5 -66.31 1.88 25.74
C THR A 5 -66.19 3.30 25.21
N ASP A 6 -65.02 3.75 24.90
CA ASP A 6 -64.78 4.78 23.87
C ASP A 6 -63.35 4.63 23.36
N GLN A 7 -63.22 3.88 22.31
CA GLN A 7 -63.27 4.30 20.90
C GLN A 7 -62.36 5.47 20.56
N ILE A 8 -61.24 5.08 19.98
CA ILE A 8 -60.80 5.50 18.66
C ILE A 8 -60.92 6.98 18.37
N LYS A 9 -59.83 7.63 18.21
CA LYS A 9 -59.67 8.49 17.05
C LYS A 9 -58.21 8.55 16.62
N MET A 10 -57.95 7.88 15.50
CA MET A 10 -56.83 8.22 14.63
C MET A 10 -56.78 9.70 14.36
N THR A 11 -55.68 10.32 14.57
CA THR A 11 -55.28 11.44 13.75
C THR A 11 -53.79 11.30 13.45
N ALA A 12 -53.55 10.87 12.25
CA ALA A 12 -52.25 10.96 11.61
C ALA A 12 -51.85 12.45 11.57
N THR A 13 -50.75 12.76 12.17
CA THR A 13 -49.99 13.94 11.78
C THR A 13 -48.54 13.55 11.68
N SER A 14 -48.18 13.38 10.46
CA SER A 14 -46.83 13.28 9.93
C SER A 14 -46.01 14.47 10.46
N SER A 15 -44.96 14.15 11.15
CA SER A 15 -43.78 15.01 11.21
C SER A 15 -42.57 14.08 11.20
N THR A 16 -42.20 13.76 9.99
CA THR A 16 -40.93 13.12 9.64
C THR A 16 -39.81 14.09 10.04
N GLN A 17 -39.33 13.94 11.25
CA GLN A 17 -37.98 14.44 11.56
C GLN A 17 -36.96 13.45 10.97
N LEU A 18 -36.47 13.78 9.80
CA LEU A 18 -35.22 13.28 9.28
C LEU A 18 -34.09 13.73 10.21
N THR A 19 -33.85 13.00 11.26
CA THR A 19 -32.54 13.02 11.91
C THR A 19 -31.60 12.29 10.94
N SER A 20 -30.87 13.09 10.18
CA SER A 20 -29.71 12.66 9.41
C SER A 20 -28.67 12.07 10.38
N SER A 21 -28.86 10.80 10.72
CA SER A 21 -27.83 9.99 11.33
C SER A 21 -26.74 9.81 10.28
N LYS A 22 -25.70 10.61 10.39
CA LYS A 22 -24.42 10.44 9.69
C LYS A 22 -23.73 9.20 10.25
N GLY A 23 -24.34 8.03 10.00
CA GLY A 23 -23.77 6.74 10.32
C GLY A 23 -22.61 6.48 9.39
N SER A 24 -21.41 6.71 9.88
CA SER A 24 -20.19 6.13 9.33
C SER A 24 -20.40 4.61 9.27
N LYS A 25 -20.76 4.09 8.09
CA LYS A 25 -20.75 2.66 7.84
C LYS A 25 -19.29 2.22 7.79
N SER A 26 -18.77 1.86 8.96
CA SER A 26 -17.53 1.10 9.11
C SER A 26 -17.58 -0.09 8.14
N GLY A 27 -16.58 -0.16 7.24
CA GLY A 27 -16.49 -1.26 6.29
C GLY A 27 -16.33 -2.58 7.01
N SER A 28 -17.40 -3.35 7.10
CA SER A 28 -17.37 -4.67 7.70
C SER A 28 -16.37 -5.57 6.94
N PRO A 29 -15.50 -6.33 7.62
CA PRO A 29 -14.50 -7.19 7.00
C PRO A 29 -15.10 -8.31 6.13
N ASN A 30 -16.41 -8.51 6.18
CA ASN A 30 -17.13 -9.54 5.42
C ASN A 30 -17.78 -9.02 4.13
N VAL A 31 -17.69 -7.73 3.83
CA VAL A 31 -18.23 -7.15 2.60
C VAL A 31 -17.20 -7.34 1.47
N PRO A 32 -17.62 -7.82 0.27
CA PRO A 32 -16.73 -7.96 -0.87
C PRO A 32 -15.99 -6.65 -1.18
N MET A 33 -14.70 -6.73 -1.47
CA MET A 33 -13.83 -5.57 -1.73
C MET A 33 -14.42 -4.62 -2.78
N PHE A 34 -15.09 -5.16 -3.80
CA PHE A 34 -15.74 -4.38 -4.85
C PHE A 34 -16.88 -3.49 -4.33
N GLN A 35 -17.70 -4.00 -3.41
CA GLN A 35 -18.76 -3.21 -2.77
C GLN A 35 -18.19 -2.09 -1.90
N GLN A 36 -17.12 -2.36 -1.13
CA GLN A 36 -16.46 -1.33 -0.33
C GLN A 36 -15.89 -0.20 -1.20
N ILE A 37 -15.37 -0.52 -2.38
CA ILE A 37 -14.87 0.47 -3.35
C ILE A 37 -16.03 1.29 -3.94
N GLN A 38 -17.17 0.68 -4.23
CA GLN A 38 -18.37 1.38 -4.72
C GLN A 38 -18.95 2.32 -3.66
N ASP A 39 -19.04 1.87 -2.41
CA ASP A 39 -19.52 2.69 -1.28
C ASP A 39 -18.59 3.89 -1.05
N ALA A 40 -17.27 3.68 -1.12
CA ALA A 40 -16.28 4.75 -1.03
C ALA A 40 -16.42 5.79 -2.16
N LYS A 41 -16.88 5.38 -3.33
CA LYS A 41 -17.13 6.28 -4.47
C LYS A 41 -18.37 7.15 -4.27
N THR A 42 -19.45 6.58 -3.73
CA THR A 42 -20.70 7.34 -3.47
C THR A 42 -20.54 8.35 -2.33
N GLU A 43 -19.64 8.12 -1.38
CA GLU A 43 -19.38 8.98 -0.24
C GLU A 43 -18.35 10.08 -0.51
N SER A 44 -17.61 10.03 -1.63
CA SER A 44 -16.45 10.89 -1.88
C SER A 44 -16.78 11.93 -2.96
N GLU A 45 -16.82 13.21 -2.58
CA GLU A 45 -17.04 14.36 -3.48
C GLU A 45 -15.84 14.65 -4.40
N ASN A 46 -14.63 14.16 -4.07
CA ASN A 46 -13.39 14.43 -4.82
C ASN A 46 -12.72 13.15 -5.30
N ASN A 47 -12.33 13.11 -6.57
CA ASN A 47 -11.61 11.97 -7.19
C ASN A 47 -10.34 11.58 -6.41
N ALA A 48 -9.63 12.54 -5.83
CA ALA A 48 -8.44 12.29 -5.02
C ALA A 48 -8.76 11.55 -3.72
N LYS A 49 -9.85 11.92 -3.03
CA LYS A 49 -10.31 11.22 -1.82
C LYS A 49 -10.78 9.81 -2.14
N TYR A 50 -11.45 9.63 -3.28
CA TYR A 50 -11.83 8.30 -3.76
C TYR A 50 -10.62 7.42 -4.04
N ALA A 51 -9.62 7.92 -4.77
CA ALA A 51 -8.40 7.19 -5.06
C ALA A 51 -7.66 6.77 -3.78
N ALA A 52 -7.56 7.67 -2.80
CA ALA A 52 -6.95 7.36 -1.51
C ALA A 52 -7.74 6.30 -0.72
N LYS A 53 -9.09 6.38 -0.71
CA LYS A 53 -9.94 5.37 -0.06
C LYS A 53 -9.83 4.01 -0.77
N ALA A 54 -9.88 3.99 -2.10
CA ALA A 54 -9.73 2.76 -2.90
C ALA A 54 -8.35 2.11 -2.69
N ALA A 55 -7.27 2.90 -2.69
CA ALA A 55 -5.93 2.41 -2.39
C ALA A 55 -5.83 1.79 -0.98
N LYS A 56 -6.49 2.41 0.01
CA LYS A 56 -6.54 1.88 1.38
C LYS A 56 -7.32 0.57 1.47
N ILE A 57 -8.44 0.45 0.75
CA ILE A 57 -9.24 -0.78 0.70
C ILE A 57 -8.46 -1.91 0.02
N VAL A 58 -7.87 -1.64 -1.15
CA VAL A 58 -7.03 -2.61 -1.86
C VAL A 58 -5.84 -3.02 -1.00
N GLY A 59 -5.15 -2.04 -0.40
CA GLY A 59 -4.00 -2.27 0.45
C GLY A 59 -4.29 -3.11 1.71
N SER A 60 -5.53 -3.13 2.19
CA SER A 60 -5.95 -3.93 3.36
C SER A 60 -6.52 -5.30 3.00
N SER A 61 -6.52 -5.69 1.72
CA SER A 61 -7.06 -6.96 1.30
C SER A 61 -6.31 -8.15 1.91
N ARG A 62 -7.02 -9.25 2.18
CA ARG A 62 -6.42 -10.49 2.71
C ARG A 62 -5.31 -11.03 1.79
N VAL A 63 -5.45 -10.83 0.49
CA VAL A 63 -4.45 -11.25 -0.50
C VAL A 63 -3.10 -10.59 -0.24
N ILE A 64 -3.07 -9.30 0.05
CA ILE A 64 -1.83 -8.57 0.37
C ILE A 64 -1.21 -9.09 1.66
N LEU A 65 -2.02 -9.43 2.67
CA LEU A 65 -1.52 -10.00 3.93
C LEU A 65 -0.75 -11.31 3.69
N TYR A 66 -1.22 -12.17 2.77
CA TYR A 66 -0.53 -13.41 2.40
C TYR A 66 0.67 -13.19 1.47
N LEU A 67 0.63 -12.14 0.63
CA LEU A 67 1.76 -11.82 -0.26
C LEU A 67 2.91 -11.09 0.44
N MET A 68 2.66 -10.40 1.56
CA MET A 68 3.69 -9.65 2.27
C MET A 68 4.89 -10.50 2.74
N PRO A 69 4.71 -11.72 3.29
CA PRO A 69 5.84 -12.57 3.66
C PRO A 69 6.73 -12.93 2.46
N SER A 70 6.16 -13.12 1.27
CA SER A 70 6.95 -13.43 0.07
C SER A 70 7.80 -12.23 -0.38
N MET A 71 7.33 -11.00 -0.14
CA MET A 71 8.08 -9.78 -0.42
C MET A 71 9.30 -9.61 0.49
N LEU A 72 9.36 -10.32 1.63
CA LEU A 72 10.49 -10.28 2.56
C LEU A 72 11.74 -10.97 1.99
N ALA A 73 11.57 -11.91 1.07
CA ALA A 73 12.67 -12.71 0.51
C ALA A 73 13.74 -11.83 -0.15
N LEU A 74 13.34 -10.82 -0.92
CA LEU A 74 14.29 -9.94 -1.62
C LEU A 74 15.16 -9.12 -0.66
N PRO A 75 14.62 -8.36 0.31
CA PRO A 75 15.44 -7.59 1.24
C PRO A 75 16.27 -8.47 2.19
N LEU A 76 15.80 -9.67 2.54
CA LEU A 76 16.62 -10.63 3.28
C LEU A 76 17.80 -11.11 2.45
N ALA A 77 17.59 -11.44 1.18
CA ALA A 77 18.66 -11.82 0.28
C ALA A 77 19.68 -10.68 0.07
N MET A 78 19.22 -9.43 -0.02
CA MET A 78 20.10 -8.25 -0.05
C MET A 78 20.96 -8.14 1.20
N LEU A 79 20.33 -8.25 2.38
CA LEU A 79 21.02 -8.17 3.66
C LEU A 79 22.07 -9.28 3.80
N ILE A 80 21.71 -10.52 3.52
CA ILE A 80 22.61 -11.67 3.66
C ILE A 80 23.78 -11.58 2.67
N ASN A 81 23.50 -11.35 1.39
CA ASN A 81 24.56 -11.24 0.37
C ASN A 81 25.49 -10.06 0.62
N GLY A 82 24.94 -8.91 1.03
CA GLY A 82 25.74 -7.74 1.38
C GLY A 82 26.62 -7.99 2.61
N ALA A 83 26.06 -8.59 3.67
CA ALA A 83 26.79 -8.82 4.93
C ALA A 83 27.91 -9.85 4.82
N VAL A 84 27.68 -10.94 4.06
CA VAL A 84 28.67 -12.01 3.89
C VAL A 84 29.85 -11.58 3.02
N ARG A 85 29.67 -10.58 2.17
CA ARG A 85 30.63 -10.22 1.11
C ARG A 85 31.01 -8.73 1.14
N LEU A 86 31.14 -8.16 2.33
CA LEU A 86 31.45 -6.73 2.49
C LEU A 86 32.74 -6.29 1.80
N ASP A 87 33.76 -7.18 1.79
CA ASP A 87 35.11 -6.89 1.27
C ASP A 87 35.34 -7.39 -0.16
N GLU A 88 34.31 -7.95 -0.82
CA GLU A 88 34.45 -8.60 -2.13
C GLU A 88 34.24 -7.65 -3.32
N CYS A 89 34.15 -6.35 -3.09
CA CYS A 89 34.00 -5.34 -4.15
C CYS A 89 34.92 -4.13 -3.90
N PRO A 90 36.26 -4.26 -4.04
CA PRO A 90 37.20 -3.19 -3.77
C PRO A 90 37.04 -1.98 -4.70
N VAL A 91 36.51 -2.15 -5.91
CA VAL A 91 36.27 -1.02 -6.85
C VAL A 91 35.25 -0.02 -6.31
N GLU A 92 34.22 -0.48 -5.59
CA GLU A 92 33.20 0.36 -4.98
C GLU A 92 32.69 -0.28 -3.68
N PRO A 93 33.35 -0.02 -2.54
CA PRO A 93 32.98 -0.63 -1.25
C PRO A 93 31.59 -0.24 -0.77
N TYR A 94 30.99 0.82 -1.34
CA TYR A 94 29.65 1.24 -0.97
C TYR A 94 28.53 0.35 -1.54
N ILE A 95 28.80 -0.50 -2.54
CA ILE A 95 27.80 -1.42 -3.10
C ILE A 95 27.34 -2.46 -2.05
N PRO A 96 28.23 -3.24 -1.40
CA PRO A 96 27.79 -4.17 -0.35
C PRO A 96 27.20 -3.44 0.87
N ILE A 97 27.73 -2.27 1.25
CA ILE A 97 27.17 -1.44 2.33
C ILE A 97 25.72 -1.02 1.98
N TYR A 98 25.49 -0.57 0.74
CA TYR A 98 24.16 -0.26 0.25
C TYR A 98 23.19 -1.45 0.42
N MET A 99 23.62 -2.65 0.05
CA MET A 99 22.79 -3.84 0.16
C MET A 99 22.42 -4.17 1.61
N VAL A 100 23.39 -4.06 2.53
CA VAL A 100 23.16 -4.28 3.96
C VAL A 100 22.21 -3.26 4.54
N VAL A 101 22.45 -1.99 4.32
CA VAL A 101 21.63 -0.89 4.87
C VAL A 101 20.22 -0.92 4.27
N ALA A 102 20.10 -0.93 2.94
CA ALA A 102 18.81 -0.97 2.27
C ALA A 102 18.01 -2.23 2.63
N GLY A 103 18.68 -3.39 2.69
CA GLY A 103 18.08 -4.65 3.11
C GLY A 103 17.55 -4.59 4.54
N SER A 104 18.35 -4.13 5.50
CA SER A 104 17.98 -4.04 6.92
C SER A 104 16.77 -3.14 7.15
N PHE A 105 16.78 -1.92 6.60
CA PHE A 105 15.67 -0.98 6.76
C PHE A 105 14.41 -1.44 6.01
N SER A 106 14.56 -2.12 4.88
CA SER A 106 13.42 -2.71 4.15
C SER A 106 12.78 -3.86 4.93
N VAL A 107 13.58 -4.73 5.55
CA VAL A 107 13.09 -5.80 6.44
C VAL A 107 12.33 -5.20 7.62
N LEU A 108 12.93 -4.21 8.30
CA LEU A 108 12.30 -3.52 9.44
C LEU A 108 10.95 -2.91 9.04
N LYS A 109 10.92 -2.19 7.92
CA LYS A 109 9.71 -1.57 7.38
C LYS A 109 8.61 -2.60 7.09
N LEU A 110 8.94 -3.72 6.44
CA LEU A 110 7.98 -4.77 6.13
C LEU A 110 7.44 -5.45 7.39
N ILE A 111 8.27 -5.67 8.42
CA ILE A 111 7.83 -6.22 9.70
C ILE A 111 6.84 -5.29 10.38
N ILE A 112 7.13 -3.99 10.43
CA ILE A 112 6.24 -2.97 11.01
C ILE A 112 4.89 -2.96 10.27
N GLU A 113 4.91 -2.88 8.94
CA GLU A 113 3.69 -2.88 8.13
C GLU A 113 2.87 -4.16 8.31
N TYR A 114 3.53 -5.33 8.32
CA TYR A 114 2.87 -6.61 8.54
C TYR A 114 2.21 -6.66 9.91
N THR A 115 2.91 -6.23 10.96
CA THR A 115 2.41 -6.24 12.33
C THR A 115 1.18 -5.34 12.48
N LEU A 116 1.21 -4.12 11.91
CA LEU A 116 0.06 -3.21 11.93
C LEU A 116 -1.16 -3.78 11.19
N ARG A 117 -0.93 -4.40 10.04
CA ARG A 117 -2.00 -5.03 9.26
C ARG A 117 -2.58 -6.24 9.97
N MET A 118 -1.72 -7.08 10.55
CA MET A 118 -2.14 -8.24 11.33
C MET A 118 -2.97 -7.82 12.55
N LYS A 119 -2.54 -6.79 13.27
CA LYS A 119 -3.29 -6.23 14.40
C LYS A 119 -4.69 -5.79 13.97
N ARG A 120 -4.81 -4.99 12.92
CA ARG A 120 -6.12 -4.54 12.40
C ARG A 120 -7.00 -5.72 11.96
N TYR A 121 -6.38 -6.74 11.36
CA TYR A 121 -7.09 -7.95 10.96
C TYR A 121 -7.63 -8.73 12.17
N CYS A 122 -6.82 -8.91 13.23
CA CYS A 122 -7.24 -9.58 14.47
C CYS A 122 -8.33 -8.80 15.21
N GLU A 123 -8.27 -7.47 15.21
CA GLU A 123 -9.28 -6.59 15.80
C GLU A 123 -10.56 -6.48 14.94
N LYS A 124 -10.63 -7.17 13.80
CA LYS A 124 -11.74 -7.11 12.82
C LYS A 124 -12.11 -5.69 12.41
N ARG A 125 -11.13 -4.79 12.42
CA ARG A 125 -11.30 -3.38 12.01
C ARG A 125 -11.28 -3.26 10.49
N GLY A 126 -12.17 -2.42 9.99
CA GLY A 126 -12.26 -2.12 8.56
C GLY A 126 -11.09 -1.26 8.07
N PRO A 127 -10.84 -1.26 6.75
CA PRO A 127 -9.77 -0.45 6.15
C PRO A 127 -9.97 1.06 6.31
N LEU A 128 -11.19 1.48 6.56
CA LEU A 128 -11.58 2.90 6.69
C LEU A 128 -11.75 3.34 8.15
N ASP A 129 -11.64 2.42 9.11
CA ASP A 129 -11.74 2.75 10.52
C ASP A 129 -10.61 3.69 10.95
N GLU A 130 -10.91 4.55 11.91
CA GLU A 130 -9.95 5.53 12.38
C GLU A 130 -8.74 4.87 13.06
N ALA A 131 -7.54 5.29 12.67
CA ALA A 131 -6.31 4.79 13.26
C ALA A 131 -6.15 5.27 14.71
N THR A 132 -5.72 4.39 15.59
CA THR A 132 -5.36 4.76 16.97
C THR A 132 -4.16 5.71 16.97
N THR A 133 -3.97 6.46 18.06
CA THR A 133 -2.81 7.37 18.19
C THR A 133 -1.48 6.62 18.03
N VAL A 134 -1.38 5.42 18.60
CA VAL A 134 -0.19 4.57 18.46
C VAL A 134 0.05 4.18 17.00
N GLU A 135 -0.99 3.80 16.27
CA GLU A 135 -0.87 3.47 14.85
C GLU A 135 -0.40 4.67 14.03
N LYS A 136 -0.91 5.87 14.31
CA LYS A 136 -0.48 7.11 13.64
C LYS A 136 1.00 7.41 13.87
N VAL A 137 1.50 7.22 15.10
CA VAL A 137 2.92 7.40 15.44
C VAL A 137 3.78 6.37 14.72
N VAL A 138 3.39 5.10 14.74
CA VAL A 138 4.13 4.03 14.06
C VAL A 138 4.12 4.24 12.54
N ASP A 139 3.02 4.68 11.95
CA ASP A 139 2.94 5.03 10.53
C ASP A 139 3.86 6.22 10.18
N ALA A 140 3.97 7.21 11.05
CA ALA A 140 4.92 8.33 10.87
C ALA A 140 6.37 7.85 10.89
N ILE A 141 6.75 7.01 11.86
CA ILE A 141 8.09 6.40 11.93
C ILE A 141 8.36 5.56 10.68
N ASN A 142 7.42 4.74 10.27
CA ASN A 142 7.53 3.91 9.07
C ASN A 142 7.69 4.76 7.78
N SER A 143 7.06 5.92 7.73
CA SER A 143 7.23 6.89 6.63
C SER A 143 8.63 7.50 6.61
N LEU A 144 9.20 7.82 7.77
CA LEU A 144 10.59 8.30 7.88
C LEU A 144 11.60 7.22 7.45
N ILE A 145 11.40 5.98 7.86
CA ILE A 145 12.21 4.84 7.40
C ILE A 145 12.09 4.72 5.88
N GLY A 146 10.89 4.86 5.31
CA GLY A 146 10.66 4.84 3.87
C GLY A 146 11.40 5.94 3.13
N LEU A 147 11.39 7.16 3.65
CA LEU A 147 12.12 8.29 3.09
C LEU A 147 13.64 8.06 3.12
N PHE A 148 14.16 7.57 4.24
CA PHE A 148 15.57 7.21 4.36
C PHE A 148 15.96 6.11 3.35
N THR A 149 15.18 5.03 3.28
CA THR A 149 15.42 3.92 2.34
C THR A 149 15.37 4.40 0.90
N PHE A 150 14.47 5.33 0.57
CA PHE A 150 14.39 5.94 -0.76
C PHE A 150 15.63 6.78 -1.08
N ALA A 151 16.09 7.62 -0.14
CA ALA A 151 17.33 8.40 -0.33
C ALA A 151 18.54 7.46 -0.53
N PHE A 152 18.61 6.39 0.27
CA PHE A 152 19.66 5.39 0.14
C PHE A 152 19.56 4.58 -1.17
N PHE A 153 18.35 4.35 -1.68
CA PHE A 153 18.14 3.76 -3.00
C PHE A 153 18.70 4.65 -4.13
N ILE A 154 18.52 5.97 -4.04
CA ILE A 154 19.12 6.90 -5.00
C ILE A 154 20.65 6.84 -4.93
N ALA A 155 21.24 6.84 -3.74
CA ALA A 155 22.69 6.68 -3.56
C ALA A 155 23.19 5.33 -4.12
N GLY A 156 22.47 4.25 -3.87
CA GLY A 156 22.76 2.91 -4.41
C GLY A 156 22.78 2.89 -5.94
N ASN A 157 21.82 3.58 -6.58
CA ASN A 157 21.85 3.75 -8.03
C ASN A 157 23.15 4.41 -8.51
N VAL A 158 23.57 5.51 -7.86
CA VAL A 158 24.80 6.21 -8.24
C VAL A 158 26.00 5.28 -8.12
N TRP A 159 26.14 4.54 -7.03
CA TRP A 159 27.28 3.63 -6.80
C TRP A 159 27.30 2.46 -7.80
N VAL A 160 26.16 1.80 -8.01
CA VAL A 160 26.10 0.64 -8.92
C VAL A 160 26.29 1.05 -10.36
N PHE A 161 25.68 2.15 -10.83
CA PHE A 161 25.83 2.58 -12.22
C PHE A 161 27.16 3.31 -12.49
N ARG A 162 27.84 3.82 -11.45
CA ARG A 162 29.18 4.41 -11.59
C ARG A 162 30.22 3.38 -11.99
N VAL A 163 30.07 2.14 -11.48
CA VAL A 163 30.98 1.02 -11.79
C VAL A 163 30.35 0.17 -12.90
N TYR A 164 30.23 0.75 -14.08
CA TYR A 164 29.74 -0.01 -15.23
C TYR A 164 30.80 -1.00 -15.71
N THR A 165 30.47 -2.32 -15.75
CA THR A 165 31.37 -3.43 -16.16
C THR A 165 32.66 -3.53 -15.34
N PRO A 166 32.60 -3.88 -14.02
CA PRO A 166 33.79 -4.19 -13.25
C PRO A 166 34.48 -5.49 -13.76
N ASN A 167 35.74 -5.68 -13.36
CA ASN A 167 36.42 -6.94 -13.60
C ASN A 167 35.86 -8.02 -12.64
N PHE A 168 35.45 -9.16 -13.20
CA PHE A 168 34.88 -10.27 -12.42
C PHE A 168 35.86 -11.44 -12.27
N ASP A 169 36.96 -11.48 -13.03
CA ASP A 169 37.79 -12.63 -13.18
C ASP A 169 39.06 -12.56 -12.31
N ASP A 170 39.61 -11.38 -12.10
CA ASP A 170 40.86 -11.22 -11.36
C ASP A 170 40.64 -10.50 -10.01
N PRO A 171 40.65 -11.22 -8.88
CA PRO A 171 40.48 -10.62 -7.54
C PRO A 171 41.56 -9.61 -7.14
N THR A 172 42.72 -9.64 -7.82
CA THR A 172 43.85 -8.74 -7.55
C THR A 172 43.78 -7.43 -8.32
N ALA A 173 42.86 -7.34 -9.29
CA ALA A 173 42.65 -6.14 -10.09
C ALA A 173 41.99 -5.01 -9.27
N ALA A 174 42.50 -3.78 -9.44
CA ALA A 174 41.96 -2.61 -8.74
C ALA A 174 40.49 -2.32 -9.08
N ASN A 175 40.01 -2.80 -10.22
CA ASN A 175 38.62 -2.66 -10.66
C ASN A 175 37.80 -3.95 -10.44
N TYR A 176 38.22 -4.83 -9.54
CA TYR A 176 37.51 -6.06 -9.23
C TYR A 176 36.24 -5.79 -8.41
N CYS A 177 35.18 -6.51 -8.77
CA CYS A 177 34.00 -6.69 -7.93
C CYS A 177 33.44 -8.10 -8.17
N GLN A 178 33.09 -8.79 -7.10
CA GLN A 178 32.55 -10.14 -7.24
C GLN A 178 31.26 -10.12 -8.05
N HIS A 179 31.17 -11.01 -9.03
CA HIS A 179 30.04 -11.10 -9.98
C HIS A 179 28.68 -11.17 -9.28
N THR A 180 28.56 -11.99 -8.21
CA THR A 180 27.27 -12.17 -7.51
C THR A 180 26.80 -10.89 -6.83
N ILE A 181 27.68 -10.14 -6.14
CA ILE A 181 27.33 -8.88 -5.46
C ILE A 181 26.87 -7.84 -6.47
N TYR A 182 27.66 -7.61 -7.50
CA TYR A 182 27.35 -6.59 -8.50
C TYR A 182 26.02 -6.88 -9.21
N TRP A 183 25.86 -8.10 -9.74
CA TRP A 183 24.64 -8.48 -10.44
C TRP A 183 23.41 -8.52 -9.54
N PHE A 184 23.58 -8.92 -8.29
CA PHE A 184 22.45 -8.90 -7.33
C PHE A 184 22.04 -7.48 -6.98
N ALA A 185 23.00 -6.57 -6.74
CA ALA A 185 22.71 -5.15 -6.52
C ALA A 185 22.03 -4.52 -7.74
N PHE A 186 22.57 -4.77 -8.93
CA PHE A 186 22.00 -4.30 -10.19
C PHE A 186 20.58 -4.84 -10.41
N ALA A 187 20.38 -6.15 -10.27
CA ALA A 187 19.08 -6.80 -10.45
C ALA A 187 18.05 -6.30 -9.43
N SER A 188 18.45 -6.04 -8.17
CA SER A 188 17.55 -5.49 -7.15
C SER A 188 17.08 -4.07 -7.51
N ILE A 189 17.95 -3.23 -8.05
CA ILE A 189 17.60 -1.89 -8.52
C ILE A 189 16.63 -1.97 -9.71
N VAL A 190 16.92 -2.81 -10.69
CA VAL A 190 16.05 -3.02 -11.86
C VAL A 190 14.68 -3.56 -11.44
N ALA A 191 14.65 -4.51 -10.47
CA ALA A 191 13.42 -5.05 -9.92
C ALA A 191 12.56 -3.97 -9.26
N VAL A 192 13.16 -3.05 -8.50
CA VAL A 192 12.43 -1.92 -7.88
C VAL A 192 11.82 -1.02 -8.95
N TYR A 193 12.57 -0.68 -10.01
CA TYR A 193 12.02 0.10 -11.12
C TYR A 193 10.89 -0.64 -11.85
N GLY A 194 11.06 -1.95 -12.09
CA GLY A 194 10.02 -2.78 -12.71
C GLY A 194 8.74 -2.81 -11.89
N LEU A 195 8.85 -2.99 -10.58
CA LEU A 195 7.71 -2.98 -9.66
C LEU A 195 7.04 -1.59 -9.60
N ALA A 196 7.82 -0.52 -9.60
CA ALA A 196 7.29 0.84 -9.64
C ALA A 196 6.53 1.12 -10.94
N ALA A 197 7.10 0.75 -12.09
CA ALA A 197 6.46 0.89 -13.39
C ALA A 197 5.15 0.07 -13.48
N LEU A 198 5.17 -1.17 -13.00
CA LEU A 198 3.98 -2.01 -12.90
C LEU A 198 2.91 -1.39 -12.01
N GLY A 199 3.30 -0.85 -10.85
CA GLY A 199 2.40 -0.17 -9.92
C GLY A 199 1.73 1.07 -10.56
N ILE A 200 2.50 1.89 -11.25
CA ILE A 200 1.99 3.05 -11.99
C ILE A 200 1.02 2.59 -13.09
N PHE A 201 1.40 1.59 -13.87
CA PHE A 201 0.56 1.05 -14.93
C PHE A 201 -0.79 0.54 -14.39
N LEU A 202 -0.78 -0.27 -13.34
CA LEU A 202 -2.00 -0.76 -12.70
C LEU A 202 -2.85 0.39 -12.13
N CYS A 203 -2.23 1.39 -11.53
CA CYS A 203 -2.92 2.58 -11.04
C CYS A 203 -3.62 3.34 -12.18
N CYS A 204 -2.91 3.58 -13.29
CA CYS A 204 -3.47 4.21 -14.47
C CYS A 204 -4.65 3.41 -15.04
N CYS A 205 -4.50 2.09 -15.19
CA CYS A 205 -5.58 1.22 -15.66
C CYS A 205 -6.80 1.29 -14.74
N CYS A 206 -6.62 1.22 -13.42
CA CYS A 206 -7.72 1.35 -12.46
C CYS A 206 -8.41 2.72 -12.55
N CYS A 207 -7.64 3.80 -12.69
CA CYS A 207 -8.20 5.15 -12.86
C CYS A 207 -8.99 5.29 -14.16
N CYS A 208 -8.47 4.77 -15.28
CA CYS A 208 -9.16 4.79 -16.57
C CYS A 208 -10.47 3.97 -16.53
N CYS A 209 -10.44 2.77 -15.95
CA CYS A 209 -11.63 1.93 -15.78
C CYS A 209 -12.69 2.62 -14.90
N ALA A 210 -12.27 3.27 -13.81
CA ALA A 210 -13.18 4.00 -12.93
C ALA A 210 -13.80 5.22 -13.63
N ALA A 211 -13.03 5.94 -14.44
CA ALA A 211 -13.52 7.08 -15.22
C ALA A 211 -14.52 6.64 -16.31
N ALA A 212 -14.20 5.58 -17.06
CA ALA A 212 -15.09 5.02 -18.10
C ALA A 212 -16.42 4.54 -17.51
N TYR A 213 -16.38 3.85 -16.36
CA TYR A 213 -17.59 3.43 -15.65
C TYR A 213 -18.43 4.62 -15.17
N ALA A 214 -17.78 5.69 -14.68
CA ALA A 214 -18.47 6.92 -14.25
C ALA A 214 -19.15 7.62 -15.41
N ALA A 215 -18.50 7.71 -16.58
CA ALA A 215 -19.05 8.31 -17.79
C ALA A 215 -20.25 7.51 -18.31
N GLY A 216 -20.16 6.17 -18.37
CA GLY A 216 -21.26 5.29 -18.79
C GLY A 216 -22.51 5.44 -17.90
N LYS A 217 -22.31 5.56 -16.58
CA LYS A 217 -23.43 5.76 -15.64
C LYS A 217 -24.10 7.14 -15.78
N ALA A 218 -23.30 8.16 -16.08
CA ALA A 218 -23.83 9.52 -16.32
C ALA A 218 -24.68 9.56 -17.61
N ALA A 219 -24.23 8.89 -18.67
CA ALA A 219 -24.97 8.78 -19.92
C ALA A 219 -26.29 7.99 -19.77
N GLY A 220 -26.28 6.87 -19.00
CA GLY A 220 -27.49 6.09 -18.72
C GLY A 220 -28.55 6.85 -17.93
N ASN A 221 -28.17 7.68 -16.95
CA ASN A 221 -29.11 8.49 -16.16
C ASN A 221 -29.76 9.64 -16.98
N SER A 222 -29.13 10.04 -18.09
CA SER A 222 -29.68 11.10 -18.96
C SER A 222 -30.78 10.57 -19.88
N GLN A 223 -30.76 9.27 -20.21
CA GLN A 223 -31.77 8.65 -21.04
C GLN A 223 -33.07 8.30 -20.28
N ASP A 224 -32.99 8.10 -18.95
CA ASP A 224 -34.16 7.76 -18.13
C ASP A 224 -35.00 9.02 -17.73
N LYS A 225 -34.53 10.21 -18.08
CA LYS A 225 -35.20 11.50 -17.80
C LYS A 225 -35.87 12.14 -19.01
N SER A 226 -35.81 11.53 -20.18
CA SER A 226 -36.50 12.01 -21.37
C SER A 226 -37.73 11.14 -21.68
#